data_307d6e188228ca246527ccab1d424ff4
#
_entry.id   307d6e188228ca246527ccab1d424ff4
#
_cell.length_a   1.000
_cell.length_b   1.000
_cell.length_c   1.000
_cell.angle_alpha   90.00
_cell.angle_beta   90.00
_cell.angle_gamma   90.00
#
_symmetry.space_group_name_H-M   'P 1'
#
loop_
_entity.id
_entity.type
_entity.pdbx_description
1 polymer ?
#
loop_
_entity_poly.entity_id
_entity_poly.type
_entity_poly.pdbx_seq_one_letter_code
_entity_poly.pdbx_strand_id
1 'polypeptide(L)'
;MKNKIFKPRYYKHIDKVVNIRDVIDKVKDKEYIKKHSFFPFISYTLKFKKFCSEVDENTHQHWKFKERPIKYASHIDRCIYQWYSYNLNNKYNNYCYKSNLHDSVIAYRTNLKGKTNIEFAKEAFDFIKKHDECYILVSDFSKFFDYIEHDLLKRNLCEILNLNKLDDDFYKVFRSMTKYAYIEKEIIEKYLISNKIETKESIKNN
;
A
#
# COMPACT_ATOMS: atom_id res chain seq x y z
N MET A 1 12.88 -18.24 -9.07
CA MET A 1 12.64 -16.93 -8.41
C MET A 1 11.37 -16.20 -8.88
N LYS A 2 10.52 -16.77 -9.75
CA LYS A 2 9.46 -16.08 -10.50
C LYS A 2 8.15 -15.79 -9.74
N ASN A 3 7.85 -16.39 -8.60
CA ASN A 3 6.50 -16.34 -8.00
C ASN A 3 6.35 -15.60 -6.65
N LYS A 4 7.41 -14.91 -6.16
CA LYS A 4 7.30 -14.24 -4.83
C LYS A 4 6.76 -12.80 -4.90
N ILE A 5 6.85 -12.13 -6.05
CA ILE A 5 6.40 -10.74 -6.21
C ILE A 5 4.89 -10.68 -6.37
N PHE A 6 4.36 -11.52 -7.25
CA PHE A 6 2.94 -11.51 -7.61
C PHE A 6 2.18 -12.58 -6.83
N LYS A 7 1.22 -12.16 -6.01
CA LYS A 7 0.30 -13.07 -5.31
C LYS A 7 -1.06 -13.02 -5.99
N PRO A 8 -1.66 -14.15 -6.37
CA PRO A 8 -3.03 -14.14 -6.90
C PRO A 8 -3.98 -13.58 -5.84
N ARG A 9 -4.94 -12.79 -6.27
CA ARG A 9 -6.00 -12.24 -5.44
C ARG A 9 -7.31 -12.36 -6.20
N TYR A 10 -8.35 -12.73 -5.48
CA TYR A 10 -9.69 -12.90 -6.01
C TYR A 10 -10.62 -11.95 -5.26
N TYR A 11 -11.09 -10.93 -5.95
CA TYR A 11 -12.06 -9.94 -5.46
C TYR A 11 -12.83 -9.36 -6.64
N LYS A 12 -13.99 -8.79 -6.36
CA LYS A 12 -14.81 -8.15 -7.39
C LYS A 12 -14.19 -6.82 -7.80
N HIS A 13 -13.99 -6.64 -9.09
CA HIS A 13 -13.57 -5.39 -9.70
C HIS A 13 -14.16 -5.28 -11.10
N ILE A 14 -13.95 -4.14 -11.78
CA ILE A 14 -14.42 -3.88 -13.14
C ILE A 14 -13.72 -4.82 -14.14
N ASP A 15 -12.43 -5.10 -13.91
CA ASP A 15 -11.64 -6.00 -14.74
C ASP A 15 -11.79 -7.48 -14.30
N LYS A 16 -11.46 -8.38 -15.20
CA LYS A 16 -11.41 -9.82 -14.90
C LYS A 16 -10.17 -10.17 -14.10
N VAL A 17 -10.29 -11.22 -13.28
CA VAL A 17 -9.12 -11.81 -12.60
C VAL A 17 -8.07 -12.22 -13.63
N VAL A 18 -6.86 -11.73 -13.47
CA VAL A 18 -5.75 -12.00 -14.37
C VAL A 18 -4.95 -13.22 -13.92
N ASN A 19 -4.54 -14.03 -14.88
CA ASN A 19 -3.51 -15.03 -14.63
C ASN A 19 -2.14 -14.32 -14.64
N ILE A 20 -1.41 -14.45 -13.56
CA ILE A 20 -0.11 -13.77 -13.40
C ILE A 20 0.88 -14.13 -14.51
N ARG A 21 0.84 -15.37 -15.03
CA ARG A 21 1.74 -15.81 -16.12
C ARG A 21 1.51 -15.01 -17.41
N ASP A 22 0.26 -14.64 -17.68
CA ASP A 22 -0.12 -13.98 -18.93
C ASP A 22 0.13 -12.47 -18.90
N VAL A 23 0.28 -11.90 -17.71
CA VAL A 23 0.45 -10.45 -17.53
C VAL A 23 1.86 -10.03 -17.10
N ILE A 24 2.70 -10.96 -16.68
CA ILE A 24 4.02 -10.65 -16.11
C ILE A 24 4.93 -9.90 -17.10
N ASP A 25 4.89 -10.27 -18.36
CA ASP A 25 5.73 -9.62 -19.38
C ASP A 25 5.19 -8.22 -19.72
N LYS A 26 3.86 -8.05 -19.79
CA LYS A 26 3.22 -6.75 -19.96
C LYS A 26 3.53 -5.78 -18.82
N VAL A 27 3.48 -6.28 -17.58
CA VAL A 27 3.75 -5.47 -16.38
C VAL A 27 5.21 -5.00 -16.33
N LYS A 28 6.13 -5.74 -16.94
CA LYS A 28 7.55 -5.38 -17.02
C LYS A 28 7.89 -4.51 -18.23
N ASP A 29 7.02 -4.46 -19.22
CA ASP A 29 7.21 -3.69 -20.43
C ASP A 29 6.89 -2.21 -20.18
N LYS A 30 7.93 -1.38 -20.22
CA LYS A 30 7.81 0.08 -20.02
C LYS A 30 6.91 0.74 -21.07
N GLU A 31 6.95 0.29 -22.33
CA GLU A 31 6.12 0.87 -23.40
C GLU A 31 4.64 0.51 -23.22
N TYR A 32 4.35 -0.68 -22.72
CA TYR A 32 3.00 -1.04 -22.30
C TYR A 32 2.51 -0.12 -21.17
N ILE A 33 3.32 0.10 -20.13
CA ILE A 33 2.93 0.92 -18.98
C ILE A 33 2.69 2.39 -19.36
N LYS A 34 3.52 2.97 -20.22
CA LYS A 34 3.31 4.34 -20.74
C LYS A 34 1.93 4.53 -21.38
N LYS A 35 1.44 3.52 -22.08
CA LYS A 35 0.16 3.53 -22.80
C LYS A 35 -1.01 3.02 -21.94
N HIS A 36 -0.74 2.39 -20.81
CA HIS A 36 -1.75 1.74 -19.97
C HIS A 36 -2.73 2.78 -19.39
N SER A 37 -4.02 2.48 -19.49
CA SER A 37 -5.08 3.25 -18.84
C SER A 37 -5.46 2.57 -17.53
N PHE A 38 -5.13 3.23 -16.40
CA PHE A 38 -5.45 2.73 -15.08
C PHE A 38 -6.96 2.82 -14.81
N PHE A 39 -7.50 1.77 -14.22
CA PHE A 39 -8.88 1.74 -13.77
C PHE A 39 -9.10 2.62 -12.52
N PRO A 40 -10.32 3.12 -12.28
CA PRO A 40 -10.64 3.71 -10.99
C PRO A 40 -10.50 2.69 -9.87
N PHE A 41 -10.08 3.13 -8.69
CA PHE A 41 -10.10 2.29 -7.50
C PHE A 41 -11.54 1.98 -7.08
N ILE A 42 -11.75 0.85 -6.43
CA ILE A 42 -13.00 0.60 -5.71
C ILE A 42 -12.81 0.97 -4.25
N SER A 43 -13.71 1.81 -3.75
CA SER A 43 -13.68 2.37 -2.39
C SER A 43 -14.74 1.72 -1.51
N TYR A 44 -14.39 1.44 -0.25
CA TYR A 44 -15.33 1.05 0.81
C TYR A 44 -14.79 1.45 2.18
N THR A 45 -15.66 1.56 3.16
CA THR A 45 -15.26 1.87 4.54
C THR A 45 -15.24 0.62 5.39
N LEU A 46 -14.05 0.31 5.94
CA LEU A 46 -13.90 -0.76 6.91
C LEU A 46 -14.21 -0.22 8.31
N LYS A 47 -15.22 -0.80 8.97
CA LYS A 47 -15.61 -0.47 10.34
C LYS A 47 -15.17 -1.59 11.28
N PHE A 48 -14.47 -1.25 12.36
CA PHE A 48 -14.10 -2.22 13.38
C PHE A 48 -14.14 -1.62 14.78
N LYS A 49 -14.41 -2.49 15.76
CA LYS A 49 -14.38 -2.10 17.17
C LYS A 49 -12.94 -2.01 17.65
N LYS A 50 -12.63 -0.96 18.39
CA LYS A 50 -11.34 -0.80 19.08
C LYS A 50 -11.62 -0.66 20.57
N PHE A 51 -10.92 -1.45 21.39
CA PHE A 51 -10.93 -1.29 22.83
C PHE A 51 -10.16 -0.02 23.22
N CYS A 52 -10.70 0.76 24.16
CA CYS A 52 -10.05 1.92 24.75
C CYS A 52 -10.01 1.71 26.26
N SER A 53 -8.89 2.04 26.90
CA SER A 53 -8.76 1.98 28.37
C SER A 53 -9.72 2.94 29.08
N GLU A 54 -9.98 4.08 28.45
CA GLU A 54 -10.94 5.06 28.94
C GLU A 54 -12.35 4.74 28.46
N VAL A 55 -13.33 4.91 29.33
CA VAL A 55 -14.74 4.76 29.01
C VAL A 55 -15.17 5.94 28.15
N ASP A 56 -15.86 5.69 27.05
CA ASP A 56 -16.44 6.74 26.23
C ASP A 56 -17.58 7.45 26.99
N GLU A 57 -17.47 8.75 27.17
CA GLU A 57 -18.41 9.55 27.97
C GLU A 57 -19.84 9.50 27.43
N ASN A 58 -20.03 9.33 26.12
CA ASN A 58 -21.34 9.31 25.49
C ASN A 58 -22.01 7.92 25.50
N THR A 59 -21.22 6.86 25.39
CA THR A 59 -21.74 5.49 25.26
C THR A 59 -21.55 4.66 26.52
N HIS A 60 -20.81 5.15 27.50
CA HIS A 60 -20.41 4.42 28.71
C HIS A 60 -19.77 3.04 28.43
N GLN A 61 -19.08 2.91 27.29
CA GLN A 61 -18.45 1.66 26.85
C GLN A 61 -16.96 1.86 26.58
N HIS A 62 -16.19 0.81 26.82
CA HIS A 62 -14.77 0.75 26.44
C HIS A 62 -14.53 0.52 24.94
N TRP A 63 -15.57 0.47 24.13
CA TRP A 63 -15.47 0.19 22.70
C TRP A 63 -15.77 1.44 21.89
N LYS A 64 -14.79 1.82 21.04
CA LYS A 64 -14.98 2.85 20.02
C LYS A 64 -14.97 2.23 18.62
N PHE A 65 -15.84 2.70 17.75
CA PHE A 65 -15.78 2.31 16.35
C PHE A 65 -14.72 3.14 15.65
N LYS A 66 -13.85 2.45 14.92
CA LYS A 66 -12.88 3.08 14.03
C LYS A 66 -13.24 2.76 12.60
N GLU A 67 -13.33 3.79 11.78
CA GLU A 67 -13.59 3.69 10.35
C GLU A 67 -12.30 3.94 9.59
N ARG A 68 -12.08 3.14 8.55
CA ARG A 68 -10.95 3.31 7.64
C ARG A 68 -11.44 3.28 6.20
N PRO A 69 -11.29 4.35 5.43
CA PRO A 69 -11.55 4.31 4.00
C PRO A 69 -10.47 3.44 3.33
N ILE A 70 -10.90 2.41 2.64
CA ILE A 70 -10.04 1.48 1.91
C ILE A 70 -10.30 1.63 0.43
N LYS A 71 -9.23 1.68 -0.35
CA LYS A 71 -9.31 1.69 -1.81
C LYS A 71 -8.45 0.55 -2.36
N TYR A 72 -8.97 -0.21 -3.32
CA TYR A 72 -8.23 -1.29 -3.95
C TYR A 72 -8.27 -1.19 -5.47
N ALA A 73 -7.15 -1.57 -6.07
CA ALA A 73 -6.91 -1.46 -7.50
C ALA A 73 -7.50 -2.64 -8.28
N SER A 74 -7.66 -2.48 -9.58
CA SER A 74 -7.95 -3.56 -10.52
C SER A 74 -6.90 -4.67 -10.48
N HIS A 75 -7.21 -5.83 -11.02
CA HIS A 75 -6.29 -6.97 -10.98
C HIS A 75 -5.01 -6.70 -11.75
N ILE A 76 -5.11 -6.06 -12.93
CA ILE A 76 -3.94 -5.72 -13.73
C ILE A 76 -3.14 -4.58 -13.10
N ASP A 77 -3.81 -3.51 -12.63
CA ASP A 77 -3.15 -2.36 -12.01
C ASP A 77 -2.41 -2.77 -10.73
N ARG A 78 -3.01 -3.66 -9.93
CA ARG A 78 -2.37 -4.24 -8.77
C ARG A 78 -1.05 -4.94 -9.13
N CYS A 79 -1.01 -5.69 -10.23
CA CYS A 79 0.23 -6.32 -10.69
C CYS A 79 1.27 -5.27 -11.09
N ILE A 80 0.84 -4.20 -11.76
CA ILE A 80 1.72 -3.06 -12.09
C ILE A 80 2.27 -2.43 -10.82
N TYR A 81 1.42 -2.06 -9.86
CA TYR A 81 1.86 -1.49 -8.58
C TYR A 81 2.80 -2.41 -7.81
N GLN A 82 2.56 -3.72 -7.79
CA GLN A 82 3.45 -4.68 -7.14
C GLN A 82 4.84 -4.72 -7.80
N TRP A 83 4.92 -4.65 -9.13
CA TRP A 83 6.19 -4.62 -9.85
C TRP A 83 6.99 -3.35 -9.56
N TYR A 84 6.34 -2.20 -9.66
CA TYR A 84 7.00 -0.91 -9.38
C TYR A 84 7.38 -0.77 -7.91
N SER A 85 6.53 -1.21 -7.00
CA SER A 85 6.84 -1.25 -5.55
C SER A 85 8.03 -2.16 -5.24
N TYR A 86 8.14 -3.32 -5.88
CA TYR A 86 9.28 -4.21 -5.72
C TYR A 86 10.59 -3.56 -6.18
N ASN A 87 10.58 -2.95 -7.36
CA ASN A 87 11.75 -2.27 -7.90
C ASN A 87 12.17 -1.06 -7.04
N LEU A 88 11.18 -0.26 -6.64
CA LEU A 88 11.42 0.89 -5.75
C LEU A 88 11.97 0.44 -4.39
N ASN A 89 11.41 -0.61 -3.81
CA ASN A 89 11.86 -1.10 -2.50
C ASN A 89 13.32 -1.56 -2.54
N ASN A 90 13.75 -2.21 -3.62
CA ASN A 90 15.16 -2.59 -3.80
C ASN A 90 16.08 -1.36 -3.86
N LYS A 91 15.69 -0.32 -4.59
CA LYS A 91 16.44 0.94 -4.66
C LYS A 91 16.45 1.67 -3.32
N TYR A 92 15.30 1.72 -2.65
CA TYR A 92 15.15 2.33 -1.33
C TYR A 92 15.99 1.64 -0.25
N ASN A 93 16.05 0.31 -0.25
CA ASN A 93 16.92 -0.43 0.66
C ASN A 93 18.40 -0.05 0.49
N ASN A 94 18.86 0.09 -0.76
CA ASN A 94 20.22 0.52 -1.05
C ASN A 94 20.45 1.99 -0.65
N TYR A 95 19.47 2.86 -0.88
CA TYR A 95 19.51 4.26 -0.46
C TYR A 95 19.63 4.38 1.06
N CYS A 96 18.78 3.69 1.82
CA CYS A 96 18.86 3.68 3.29
C CYS A 96 20.23 3.20 3.81
N TYR A 97 20.82 2.21 3.16
CA TYR A 97 22.14 1.74 3.54
C TYR A 97 23.24 2.79 3.30
N LYS A 98 23.26 3.40 2.11
CA LYS A 98 24.24 4.43 1.73
C LYS A 98 24.11 5.71 2.55
N SER A 99 22.90 6.05 2.99
CA SER A 99 22.60 7.27 3.75
C SER A 99 22.63 7.07 5.27
N ASN A 100 23.15 5.94 5.76
CA ASN A 100 23.16 5.58 7.19
C ASN A 100 21.79 5.61 7.87
N LEU A 101 20.72 5.34 7.09
CA LEU A 101 19.34 5.28 7.58
C LEU A 101 18.88 3.83 7.85
N HIS A 102 19.78 2.84 7.70
CA HIS A 102 19.44 1.44 7.74
C HIS A 102 18.78 1.03 9.07
N ASP A 103 19.30 1.50 10.17
CA ASP A 103 18.84 1.13 11.51
C ASP A 103 17.67 2.00 12.01
N SER A 104 17.50 3.19 11.44
CA SER A 104 16.43 4.12 11.84
C SER A 104 15.13 3.92 11.07
N VAL A 105 15.20 3.58 9.79
CA VAL A 105 14.04 3.37 8.93
C VAL A 105 13.68 1.89 8.88
N ILE A 106 12.71 1.48 9.68
CA ILE A 106 12.33 0.09 9.86
C ILE A 106 11.06 -0.33 9.09
N ALA A 107 10.18 0.62 8.73
CA ALA A 107 8.91 0.33 8.09
C ALA A 107 9.02 0.14 6.56
N TYR A 108 8.13 -0.67 5.99
CA TYR A 108 7.98 -0.90 4.55
C TYR A 108 9.23 -1.41 3.81
N ARG A 109 10.16 -2.05 4.51
CA ARG A 109 11.40 -2.58 3.95
C ARG A 109 11.36 -4.10 3.84
N THR A 110 11.86 -4.63 2.71
CA THR A 110 11.84 -6.08 2.45
C THR A 110 13.11 -6.82 2.86
N ASN A 111 14.17 -6.10 3.22
CA ASN A 111 15.45 -6.66 3.61
C ASN A 111 15.62 -6.87 5.13
N LEU A 112 14.65 -6.45 5.93
CA LEU A 112 14.62 -6.64 7.39
C LEU A 112 13.86 -7.93 7.76
N LYS A 113 14.27 -9.06 7.19
CA LYS A 113 13.61 -10.35 7.38
C LYS A 113 13.71 -10.84 8.82
N GLY A 114 12.62 -11.49 9.28
CA GLY A 114 12.55 -12.09 10.61
C GLY A 114 12.21 -11.10 11.72
N LYS A 115 12.04 -9.82 11.41
CA LYS A 115 11.63 -8.80 12.37
C LYS A 115 10.20 -8.35 12.11
N THR A 116 9.41 -8.30 13.15
CA THR A 116 8.05 -7.75 13.21
C THR A 116 8.04 -6.51 14.11
N ASN A 117 6.87 -5.93 14.31
CA ASN A 117 6.69 -4.81 15.24
C ASN A 117 7.16 -5.16 16.67
N ILE A 118 7.06 -6.44 17.05
CA ILE A 118 7.46 -6.90 18.39
C ILE A 118 8.97 -6.85 18.56
N GLU A 119 9.73 -7.36 17.58
CA GLU A 119 11.19 -7.33 17.62
C GLU A 119 11.73 -5.90 17.59
N PHE A 120 11.16 -5.03 16.76
CA PHE A 120 11.55 -3.61 16.74
C PHE A 120 11.22 -2.88 18.04
N ALA A 121 10.07 -3.14 18.63
CA ALA A 121 9.72 -2.58 19.94
C ALA A 121 10.69 -3.07 21.01
N LYS A 122 11.02 -4.38 21.02
CA LYS A 122 12.00 -4.94 21.95
C LYS A 122 13.37 -4.26 21.81
N GLU A 123 13.86 -4.08 20.60
CA GLU A 123 15.14 -3.39 20.34
C GLU A 123 15.15 -1.96 20.88
N ALA A 124 14.03 -1.23 20.71
CA ALA A 124 13.90 0.12 21.28
C ALA A 124 13.93 0.11 22.81
N PHE A 125 13.20 -0.80 23.45
CA PHE A 125 13.23 -0.92 24.91
C PHE A 125 14.59 -1.40 25.44
N ASP A 126 15.24 -2.33 24.75
CA ASP A 126 16.59 -2.80 25.13
C ASP A 126 17.62 -1.68 25.00
N PHE A 127 17.47 -0.79 23.99
CA PHE A 127 18.30 0.41 23.88
C PHE A 127 18.07 1.37 25.03
N ILE A 128 16.82 1.70 25.36
CA ILE A 128 16.47 2.60 26.47
C ILE A 128 17.04 2.08 27.80
N LYS A 129 16.91 0.78 28.08
CA LYS A 129 17.40 0.15 29.32
C LYS A 129 18.92 0.21 29.52
N LYS A 130 19.68 0.47 28.47
CA LYS A 130 21.16 0.62 28.54
C LYS A 130 21.61 2.00 29.00
N HIS A 131 20.67 2.95 29.14
CA HIS A 131 20.94 4.32 29.53
C HIS A 131 20.29 4.60 30.88
N ASP A 132 21.05 5.12 31.84
CA ASP A 132 20.56 5.41 33.20
C ASP A 132 19.52 6.53 33.18
N GLU A 133 19.76 7.57 32.33
CA GLU A 133 18.82 8.66 32.12
C GLU A 133 18.70 8.96 30.62
N CYS A 134 17.46 9.04 30.11
CA CYS A 134 17.20 9.42 28.71
C CYS A 134 15.84 10.09 28.55
N TYR A 135 15.73 10.96 27.55
CA TYR A 135 14.46 11.54 27.11
C TYR A 135 13.91 10.73 25.95
N ILE A 136 12.63 10.37 26.05
CA ILE A 136 11.94 9.62 25.00
C ILE A 136 10.87 10.51 24.40
N LEU A 137 11.05 10.87 23.10
CA LEU A 137 10.06 11.60 22.33
C LEU A 137 9.32 10.63 21.41
N VAL A 138 7.99 10.54 21.57
CA VAL A 138 7.11 9.76 20.70
C VAL A 138 6.18 10.73 19.98
N SER A 139 6.19 10.69 18.65
CA SER A 139 5.35 11.57 17.82
C SER A 139 4.75 10.81 16.65
N ASP A 140 3.60 11.28 16.15
CA ASP A 140 2.94 10.77 14.95
C ASP A 140 2.37 11.94 14.12
N PHE A 141 2.38 11.78 12.80
CA PHE A 141 1.80 12.75 11.89
C PHE A 141 0.34 12.40 11.63
N SER A 142 -0.58 13.21 12.15
CA SER A 142 -2.00 13.03 11.85
C SER A 142 -2.27 13.22 10.36
N LYS A 143 -3.06 12.29 9.78
CA LYS A 143 -3.44 12.33 8.36
C LYS A 143 -2.24 12.45 7.40
N PHE A 144 -1.13 11.81 7.72
CA PHE A 144 0.12 11.90 6.95
C PHE A 144 -0.11 11.68 5.44
N PHE A 145 -0.86 10.63 5.06
CA PHE A 145 -1.11 10.31 3.66
C PHE A 145 -2.00 11.32 2.93
N ASP A 146 -2.85 12.04 3.65
CA ASP A 146 -3.73 13.05 3.07
C ASP A 146 -3.00 14.37 2.78
N TYR A 147 -1.89 14.62 3.49
CA TYR A 147 -1.12 15.87 3.41
C TYR A 147 0.25 15.71 2.72
N ILE A 148 0.56 14.55 2.14
CA ILE A 148 1.79 14.39 1.37
C ILE A 148 1.81 15.34 0.17
N GLU A 149 2.79 16.24 0.16
CA GLU A 149 3.05 17.09 -0.99
C GLU A 149 3.58 16.25 -2.16
N HIS A 150 2.86 16.22 -3.27
CA HIS A 150 3.20 15.35 -4.41
C HIS A 150 4.51 15.74 -5.11
N ASP A 151 4.85 17.02 -5.13
CA ASP A 151 6.11 17.48 -5.74
C ASP A 151 7.32 17.10 -4.88
N LEU A 152 7.18 17.17 -3.55
CA LEU A 152 8.20 16.66 -2.62
C LEU A 152 8.36 15.14 -2.78
N LEU A 153 7.28 14.40 -2.81
CA LEU A 153 7.31 12.95 -3.03
C LEU A 153 7.99 12.60 -4.35
N LYS A 154 7.69 13.33 -5.43
CA LYS A 154 8.30 13.14 -6.74
C LYS A 154 9.81 13.42 -6.72
N ARG A 155 10.26 14.47 -6.04
CA ARG A 155 11.69 14.79 -5.88
C ARG A 155 12.42 13.66 -5.14
N ASN A 156 11.87 13.21 -4.02
CA ASN A 156 12.44 12.12 -3.23
C ASN A 156 12.49 10.80 -4.03
N LEU A 157 11.48 10.52 -4.85
CA LEU A 157 11.51 9.37 -5.76
C LEU A 157 12.64 9.48 -6.78
N CYS A 158 12.85 10.65 -7.37
CA CYS A 158 13.97 10.88 -8.30
C CYS A 158 15.32 10.64 -7.61
N GLU A 159 15.49 11.13 -6.39
CA GLU A 159 16.71 10.93 -5.59
C GLU A 159 16.98 9.44 -5.32
N ILE A 160 15.97 8.70 -4.81
CA ILE A 160 16.07 7.27 -4.53
C ILE A 160 16.40 6.46 -5.80
N LEU A 161 15.83 6.85 -6.94
CA LEU A 161 16.05 6.20 -8.22
C LEU A 161 17.33 6.64 -8.91
N ASN A 162 18.00 7.69 -8.40
CA ASN A 162 19.16 8.36 -9.00
C ASN A 162 18.85 8.87 -10.42
N LEU A 163 17.74 9.63 -10.54
CA LEU A 163 17.24 10.18 -11.79
C LEU A 163 17.03 11.69 -11.65
N ASN A 164 17.31 12.46 -12.71
CA ASN A 164 16.96 13.89 -12.75
C ASN A 164 15.45 14.11 -12.91
N LYS A 165 14.79 13.19 -13.58
CA LYS A 165 13.35 13.17 -13.83
C LYS A 165 12.87 11.72 -13.85
N LEU A 166 11.66 11.46 -13.36
CA LEU A 166 11.04 10.12 -13.46
C LEU A 166 10.90 9.71 -14.93
N ASP A 167 11.27 8.48 -15.25
CA ASP A 167 10.98 7.85 -16.53
C ASP A 167 9.46 7.91 -16.78
N ASP A 168 9.04 7.95 -18.06
CA ASP A 168 7.63 8.14 -18.42
C ASP A 168 6.72 7.03 -17.86
N ASP A 169 7.19 5.78 -17.85
CA ASP A 169 6.49 4.65 -17.28
C ASP A 169 6.33 4.81 -15.76
N PHE A 170 7.40 5.20 -15.06
CA PHE A 170 7.36 5.44 -13.62
C PHE A 170 6.48 6.65 -13.26
N TYR A 171 6.57 7.72 -14.06
CA TYR A 171 5.72 8.89 -13.91
C TYR A 171 4.23 8.55 -14.14
N LYS A 172 3.93 7.68 -15.08
CA LYS A 172 2.56 7.20 -15.32
C LYS A 172 2.00 6.48 -14.10
N VAL A 173 2.80 5.61 -13.46
CA VAL A 173 2.42 4.91 -12.21
C VAL A 173 2.29 5.90 -11.06
N PHE A 174 3.23 6.81 -10.88
CA PHE A 174 3.16 7.86 -9.86
C PHE A 174 1.88 8.69 -9.99
N ARG A 175 1.56 9.12 -11.20
CA ARG A 175 0.35 9.91 -11.48
C ARG A 175 -0.93 9.13 -11.18
N SER A 176 -0.98 7.84 -11.49
CA SER A 176 -2.16 7.01 -11.22
C SER A 176 -2.43 6.82 -9.73
N MET A 177 -1.42 6.97 -8.88
CA MET A 177 -1.55 6.90 -7.42
C MET A 177 -1.81 8.25 -6.76
N THR A 178 -1.35 9.36 -7.37
CA THR A 178 -1.51 10.70 -6.81
C THR A 178 -2.71 11.47 -7.38
N LYS A 179 -3.19 11.09 -8.56
CA LYS A 179 -4.37 11.66 -9.23
C LYS A 179 -5.27 10.53 -9.69
N TYR A 180 -5.90 9.84 -8.75
CA TYR A 180 -6.76 8.69 -9.01
C TYR A 180 -8.24 9.07 -8.97
N ALA A 181 -9.06 8.29 -9.71
CA ALA A 181 -10.51 8.24 -9.54
C ALA A 181 -10.90 7.00 -8.72
N TYR A 182 -12.08 7.01 -8.13
CA TYR A 182 -12.63 5.84 -7.44
C TYR A 182 -14.14 5.73 -7.62
N ILE A 183 -14.66 4.53 -7.42
CA ILE A 183 -16.09 4.21 -7.44
C ILE A 183 -16.41 3.49 -6.13
N GLU A 184 -17.53 3.82 -5.52
CA GLU A 184 -17.98 3.13 -4.30
C GLU A 184 -18.36 1.67 -4.60
N LYS A 185 -17.96 0.77 -3.71
CA LYS A 185 -18.15 -0.69 -3.86
C LYS A 185 -19.60 -1.06 -4.08
N GLU A 186 -20.53 -0.41 -3.37
CA GLU A 186 -21.97 -0.67 -3.47
C GLU A 186 -22.52 -0.37 -4.88
N ILE A 187 -21.98 0.62 -5.58
CA ILE A 187 -22.36 0.94 -6.96
C ILE A 187 -21.95 -0.20 -7.89
N ILE A 188 -20.72 -0.70 -7.75
CA ILE A 188 -20.22 -1.82 -8.55
C ILE A 188 -21.03 -3.10 -8.27
N GLU A 189 -21.31 -3.39 -7.01
CA GLU A 189 -22.09 -4.57 -6.64
C GLU A 189 -23.51 -4.52 -7.22
N LYS A 190 -24.18 -3.38 -7.13
CA LYS A 190 -25.49 -3.18 -7.76
C LYS A 190 -25.43 -3.37 -9.28
N TYR A 191 -24.42 -2.83 -9.94
CA TYR A 191 -24.22 -2.99 -11.37
C TYR A 191 -23.99 -4.46 -11.77
N LEU A 192 -23.15 -5.18 -11.04
CA LEU A 192 -22.89 -6.60 -11.32
C LEU A 192 -24.14 -7.47 -11.13
N ILE A 193 -24.92 -7.20 -10.09
CA ILE A 193 -26.18 -7.92 -9.82
C ILE A 193 -27.22 -7.62 -10.92
N SER A 194 -27.42 -6.36 -11.27
CA SER A 194 -28.44 -5.96 -12.28
C SER A 194 -28.13 -6.50 -13.67
N ASN A 195 -26.85 -6.72 -13.99
CA ASN A 195 -26.43 -7.26 -15.28
C ASN A 195 -26.17 -8.78 -15.24
N LYS A 196 -26.52 -9.47 -14.15
CA LYS A 196 -26.32 -10.92 -13.96
C LYS A 196 -24.87 -11.38 -14.25
N ILE A 197 -23.89 -10.54 -13.92
CA ILE A 197 -22.47 -10.85 -14.12
C ILE A 197 -22.03 -11.73 -12.95
N GLU A 198 -21.82 -13.01 -13.21
CA GLU A 198 -21.26 -13.94 -12.23
C GLU A 198 -19.79 -13.63 -11.96
N THR A 199 -19.45 -13.56 -10.69
CA THR A 199 -18.06 -13.42 -10.25
C THR A 199 -17.57 -14.73 -9.64
N LYS A 200 -16.25 -15.02 -9.68
CA LYS A 200 -15.68 -16.25 -9.09
C LYS A 200 -15.98 -16.43 -7.59
N GLU A 201 -16.41 -15.40 -6.88
CA GLU A 201 -16.84 -15.52 -5.48
C GLU A 201 -18.25 -16.12 -5.35
N SER A 202 -19.13 -15.91 -6.33
CA SER A 202 -20.44 -16.56 -6.34
C SER A 202 -20.34 -18.07 -6.59
N ILE A 203 -19.25 -18.53 -7.23
CA ILE A 203 -19.01 -19.95 -7.52
C ILE A 203 -18.47 -20.71 -6.29
N LYS A 204 -17.88 -20.04 -5.31
CA LYS A 204 -17.33 -20.68 -4.09
C LYS A 204 -18.37 -20.90 -2.98
N ASN A 205 -19.53 -20.27 -3.08
CA ASN A 205 -20.59 -20.36 -2.06
C ASN A 205 -21.76 -21.28 -2.51
N ASN A 206 -21.61 -22.00 -3.62
CA ASN A 206 -22.42 -23.12 -4.06
C ASN A 206 -21.56 -24.41 -4.06
#